data_63ca101b8aa07471de4537fe39734bdb
#
_entry.id   63ca101b8aa07471de4537fe39734bdb
#
_cell.length_a   1.000
_cell.length_b   1.000
_cell.length_c   1.000
_cell.angle_alpha   90.00
_cell.angle_beta   90.00
_cell.angle_gamma   90.00
#
_symmetry.space_group_name_H-M   'P 1'
#
loop_
_entity.id
_entity.type
_entity.pdbx_description
1 polymer ?
#
loop_
_entity_poly.entity_id
_entity_poly.type
_entity_poly.pdbx_seq_one_letter_code
_entity_poly.pdbx_strand_id
1 'polypeptide(L)'
;MADNKQTKEEQYGLLFDVAEKHGISQLGLMINESWNQDPKRTLFTLARYKFVAKMLSGYQQVLEVGCADAFGSRLVQQTVGHLTAIDFDPIFIEDARKRLNPHWPLDLGVHDMLSGPPPGQYEAIFSLDVLEHIQPEQEDLFIQNMLASLKNSGVVIVGMPSIESQVYASPQSKAGHVNCKTGTGLKALFQQYFDNVFLFSMNDEVIHTGFTPMSHYLLLLCCSKKQIH
;
A
#
# COMPACT_ATOMS: atom_id res chain seq x y z
N MET A 1 -26.35 24.59 23.18
CA MET A 1 -25.69 24.35 24.47
C MET A 1 -24.66 23.29 24.23
N ALA A 2 -23.38 23.61 24.27
CA ALA A 2 -22.32 22.59 24.13
C ALA A 2 -22.40 21.72 25.40
N ASP A 3 -22.73 20.45 25.21
CA ASP A 3 -22.62 19.45 26.26
C ASP A 3 -21.16 19.43 26.69
N ASN A 4 -20.88 19.92 27.89
CA ASN A 4 -19.53 19.98 28.45
C ASN A 4 -19.12 18.54 28.81
N LYS A 5 -18.75 17.76 27.79
CA LYS A 5 -18.31 16.37 27.96
C LYS A 5 -17.00 16.38 28.74
N GLN A 6 -17.03 15.91 29.98
CA GLN A 6 -15.86 15.80 30.84
C GLN A 6 -15.61 14.34 31.17
N THR A 7 -14.36 13.88 30.93
CA THR A 7 -13.91 12.55 31.38
C THR A 7 -13.70 12.56 32.89
N LYS A 8 -13.71 11.39 33.53
CA LYS A 8 -13.38 11.26 34.95
C LYS A 8 -11.93 11.65 35.27
N GLU A 9 -11.07 11.55 34.29
CA GLU A 9 -9.63 11.83 34.37
C GLU A 9 -9.31 13.01 33.44
N GLU A 10 -8.77 14.07 33.95
CA GLU A 10 -8.55 15.34 33.24
C GLU A 10 -7.68 15.19 32.00
N GLN A 11 -6.64 14.32 32.06
CA GLN A 11 -5.74 14.08 30.93
C GLN A 11 -6.42 13.54 29.67
N TYR A 12 -7.62 12.96 29.76
CA TYR A 12 -8.38 12.48 28.60
C TYR A 12 -9.25 13.55 27.93
N GLY A 13 -9.28 14.79 28.47
CA GLY A 13 -9.94 15.92 27.82
C GLY A 13 -9.46 16.18 26.41
N LEU A 14 -8.16 15.97 26.15
CA LEU A 14 -7.54 16.07 24.83
C LEU A 14 -8.26 15.25 23.74
N LEU A 15 -8.93 14.14 24.09
CA LEU A 15 -9.65 13.32 23.12
C LEU A 15 -10.81 14.08 22.48
N PHE A 16 -11.48 14.94 23.23
CA PHE A 16 -12.57 15.77 22.70
C PHE A 16 -12.05 16.90 21.82
N ASP A 17 -10.94 17.53 22.19
CA ASP A 17 -10.30 18.57 21.40
C ASP A 17 -9.86 18.00 20.03
N VAL A 18 -9.27 16.80 20.02
CA VAL A 18 -8.88 16.11 18.78
C VAL A 18 -10.10 15.74 17.95
N ALA A 19 -11.16 15.22 18.57
CA ALA A 19 -12.39 14.85 17.86
C ALA A 19 -13.10 16.09 17.30
N GLU A 20 -13.10 17.20 18.01
CA GLU A 20 -13.68 18.47 17.54
C GLU A 20 -12.87 19.04 16.36
N LYS A 21 -11.55 19.04 16.47
CA LYS A 21 -10.66 19.60 15.45
C LYS A 21 -10.57 18.76 14.17
N HIS A 22 -10.52 17.45 14.31
CA HIS A 22 -10.20 16.52 13.19
C HIS A 22 -11.37 15.59 12.83
N GLY A 23 -12.43 15.57 13.61
CA GLY A 23 -13.51 14.60 13.48
C GLY A 23 -13.11 13.20 14.01
N ILE A 24 -14.04 12.27 13.90
CA ILE A 24 -13.81 10.85 14.19
C ILE A 24 -13.51 10.14 12.87
N SER A 25 -12.37 9.44 12.80
CA SER A 25 -12.00 8.68 11.62
C SER A 25 -12.98 7.52 11.38
N GLN A 26 -13.31 7.30 10.11
CA GLN A 26 -14.14 6.18 9.66
C GLN A 26 -13.30 5.19 8.88
N LEU A 27 -13.59 3.92 9.01
CA LEU A 27 -13.01 2.86 8.21
C LEU A 27 -13.52 2.98 6.76
N GLY A 28 -12.67 2.65 5.79
CA GLY A 28 -13.07 2.48 4.40
C GLY A 28 -13.67 1.11 4.13
N LEU A 29 -14.17 0.88 2.92
CA LEU A 29 -14.85 -0.37 2.54
C LEU A 29 -14.01 -1.61 2.78
N MET A 30 -12.75 -1.61 2.33
CA MET A 30 -11.84 -2.76 2.47
C MET A 30 -11.44 -3.01 3.92
N ILE A 31 -11.04 -1.96 4.62
CA ILE A 31 -10.59 -2.12 6.01
C ILE A 31 -11.78 -2.43 6.94
N ASN A 32 -12.98 -1.94 6.63
CA ASN A 32 -14.19 -2.27 7.38
C ASN A 32 -14.57 -3.74 7.21
N GLU A 33 -14.42 -4.30 6.02
CA GLU A 33 -14.60 -5.75 5.80
C GLU A 33 -13.61 -6.54 6.68
N SER A 34 -12.32 -6.21 6.61
CA SER A 34 -11.28 -6.86 7.41
C SER A 34 -11.54 -6.75 8.91
N TRP A 35 -11.96 -5.58 9.39
CA TRP A 35 -12.29 -5.37 10.79
C TRP A 35 -13.46 -6.23 11.28
N ASN A 36 -14.48 -6.43 10.45
CA ASN A 36 -15.65 -7.22 10.81
C ASN A 36 -15.42 -8.73 10.67
N GLN A 37 -14.61 -9.16 9.71
CA GLN A 37 -14.34 -10.59 9.47
C GLN A 37 -13.25 -11.16 10.39
N ASP A 38 -12.10 -10.49 10.45
CA ASP A 38 -10.98 -10.82 11.34
C ASP A 38 -10.13 -9.55 11.59
N PRO A 39 -10.32 -8.85 12.72
CA PRO A 39 -9.61 -7.62 13.05
C PRO A 39 -8.08 -7.72 12.99
N LYS A 40 -7.49 -8.90 13.19
CA LYS A 40 -6.03 -9.11 13.08
C LYS A 40 -5.51 -8.78 11.69
N ARG A 41 -6.29 -8.99 10.63
CA ARG A 41 -5.92 -8.64 9.25
C ARG A 41 -5.62 -7.15 9.10
N THR A 42 -6.31 -6.30 9.85
CA THR A 42 -6.04 -4.86 9.90
C THR A 42 -4.63 -4.56 10.38
N LEU A 43 -4.13 -5.29 11.39
CA LEU A 43 -2.76 -5.13 11.90
C LEU A 43 -1.74 -5.51 10.82
N PHE A 44 -1.98 -6.61 10.10
CA PHE A 44 -1.08 -7.05 9.02
C PHE A 44 -1.02 -6.02 7.90
N THR A 45 -2.16 -5.51 7.48
CA THR A 45 -2.24 -4.45 6.46
C THR A 45 -1.47 -3.21 6.93
N LEU A 46 -1.76 -2.69 8.12
CA LEU A 46 -1.09 -1.50 8.64
C LEU A 46 0.42 -1.71 8.86
N ALA A 47 0.88 -2.92 9.18
CA ALA A 47 2.30 -3.22 9.29
C ALA A 47 3.03 -3.10 7.94
N ARG A 48 2.39 -3.49 6.83
CA ARG A 48 2.91 -3.30 5.46
C ARG A 48 3.07 -1.80 5.15
N TYR A 49 2.03 -1.01 5.40
CA TYR A 49 2.07 0.45 5.24
C TYR A 49 3.10 1.13 6.15
N LYS A 50 3.25 0.64 7.39
CA LYS A 50 4.30 1.12 8.31
C LYS A 50 5.71 0.86 7.76
N PHE A 51 5.93 -0.29 7.11
CA PHE A 51 7.20 -0.58 6.43
C PHE A 51 7.44 0.44 5.31
N VAL A 52 6.47 0.64 4.41
CA VAL A 52 6.55 1.63 3.34
C VAL A 52 6.85 3.03 3.90
N ALA A 53 6.11 3.46 4.91
CA ALA A 53 6.29 4.76 5.55
C ALA A 53 7.73 4.97 6.10
N LYS A 54 8.34 3.90 6.66
CA LYS A 54 9.72 3.96 7.14
C LYS A 54 10.74 3.99 6.01
N MET A 55 10.54 3.18 4.97
CA MET A 55 11.47 3.11 3.84
C MET A 55 11.42 4.36 2.96
N LEU A 56 10.24 4.99 2.83
CA LEU A 56 10.04 6.16 1.98
C LEU A 56 10.02 7.49 2.76
N SER A 57 10.41 7.50 4.04
CA SER A 57 10.45 8.72 4.84
C SER A 57 11.34 9.78 4.21
N GLY A 58 10.80 10.99 4.01
CA GLY A 58 11.52 12.14 3.43
C GLY A 58 11.45 12.26 1.91
N TYR A 59 10.94 11.26 1.18
CA TYR A 59 10.68 11.40 -0.27
C TYR A 59 9.61 12.46 -0.51
N GLN A 60 9.79 13.27 -1.59
CA GLN A 60 8.92 14.42 -1.83
C GLN A 60 7.71 14.09 -2.71
N GLN A 61 7.87 13.24 -3.70
CA GLN A 61 6.80 12.87 -4.64
C GLN A 61 6.65 11.35 -4.65
N VAL A 62 5.61 10.85 -4.04
CA VAL A 62 5.36 9.41 -3.88
C VAL A 62 4.04 9.03 -4.53
N LEU A 63 4.01 7.90 -5.23
CA LEU A 63 2.83 7.31 -5.82
C LEU A 63 2.49 5.99 -5.12
N GLU A 64 1.24 5.82 -4.76
CA GLU A 64 0.64 4.55 -4.39
C GLU A 64 -0.20 4.01 -5.55
N VAL A 65 0.08 2.78 -5.97
CA VAL A 65 -0.67 2.07 -7.01
C VAL A 65 -1.52 0.97 -6.38
N GLY A 66 -2.84 1.07 -6.55
CA GLY A 66 -3.80 0.14 -5.94
C GLY A 66 -4.07 0.49 -4.47
N CYS A 67 -4.51 1.72 -4.22
CA CYS A 67 -4.74 2.20 -2.86
C CYS A 67 -6.04 1.67 -2.22
N ALA A 68 -6.91 1.03 -2.99
CA ALA A 68 -8.25 0.65 -2.56
C ALA A 68 -8.96 1.81 -1.84
N ASP A 69 -9.41 1.62 -0.60
CA ASP A 69 -10.06 2.65 0.21
C ASP A 69 -9.09 3.69 0.85
N ALA A 70 -7.80 3.61 0.52
CA ALA A 70 -6.74 4.52 0.99
C ALA A 70 -6.64 4.67 2.53
N PHE A 71 -7.15 3.73 3.32
CA PHE A 71 -7.05 3.81 4.77
C PHE A 71 -5.59 3.71 5.25
N GLY A 72 -4.84 2.77 4.68
CA GLY A 72 -3.42 2.58 4.99
C GLY A 72 -2.52 3.73 4.51
N SER A 73 -2.90 4.39 3.42
CA SER A 73 -2.16 5.51 2.79
C SER A 73 -1.83 6.63 3.79
N ARG A 74 -2.69 6.81 4.80
CA ARG A 74 -2.49 7.79 5.88
C ARG A 74 -1.16 7.60 6.64
N LEU A 75 -0.69 6.35 6.78
CA LEU A 75 0.60 6.08 7.45
C LEU A 75 1.79 6.56 6.61
N VAL A 76 1.72 6.42 5.30
CA VAL A 76 2.78 6.88 4.39
C VAL A 76 2.72 8.40 4.24
N GLN A 77 1.54 8.96 4.06
CA GLN A 77 1.31 10.38 3.86
C GLN A 77 1.99 11.26 4.93
N GLN A 78 1.98 10.84 6.20
CA GLN A 78 2.59 11.63 7.28
C GLN A 78 4.12 11.68 7.25
N THR A 79 4.77 10.85 6.41
CA THR A 79 6.23 10.71 6.38
C THR A 79 6.86 11.20 5.07
N VAL A 80 6.03 11.50 4.06
CA VAL A 80 6.46 11.96 2.74
C VAL A 80 5.99 13.40 2.49
N GLY A 81 6.59 14.07 1.50
CA GLY A 81 6.20 15.44 1.15
C GLY A 81 4.81 15.50 0.50
N HIS A 82 4.55 14.63 -0.46
CA HIS A 82 3.30 14.53 -1.18
C HIS A 82 3.02 13.08 -1.58
N LEU A 83 1.80 12.60 -1.33
CA LEU A 83 1.34 11.27 -1.73
C LEU A 83 0.18 11.41 -2.72
N THR A 84 0.36 10.82 -3.90
CA THR A 84 -0.72 10.54 -4.85
C THR A 84 -1.09 9.07 -4.71
N ALA A 85 -2.37 8.77 -4.56
CA ALA A 85 -2.85 7.40 -4.45
C ALA A 85 -3.89 7.12 -5.54
N ILE A 86 -3.67 6.04 -6.29
CA ILE A 86 -4.53 5.69 -7.42
C ILE A 86 -5.08 4.26 -7.26
N ASP A 87 -6.28 4.09 -7.76
CA ASP A 87 -6.91 2.78 -7.93
C ASP A 87 -7.67 2.72 -9.26
N PHE A 88 -7.79 1.52 -9.84
CA PHE A 88 -8.54 1.38 -11.09
C PHE A 88 -10.05 1.40 -10.86
N ASP A 89 -10.53 1.08 -9.65
CA ASP A 89 -11.93 1.02 -9.33
C ASP A 89 -12.43 2.36 -8.74
N PRO A 90 -13.33 3.06 -9.45
CA PRO A 90 -13.87 4.33 -8.99
C PRO A 90 -14.64 4.24 -7.68
N ILE A 91 -15.20 3.06 -7.31
CA ILE A 91 -15.97 2.88 -6.08
C ILE A 91 -15.07 3.11 -4.86
N PHE A 92 -13.85 2.58 -4.87
CA PHE A 92 -12.90 2.78 -3.78
C PHE A 92 -12.43 4.23 -3.69
N ILE A 93 -12.14 4.86 -4.82
CA ILE A 93 -11.71 6.27 -4.85
C ILE A 93 -12.83 7.20 -4.38
N GLU A 94 -14.08 6.94 -4.75
CA GLU A 94 -15.23 7.71 -4.26
C GLU A 94 -15.45 7.52 -2.75
N ASP A 95 -15.31 6.30 -2.24
CA ASP A 95 -15.37 6.02 -0.81
C ASP A 95 -14.26 6.74 -0.05
N ALA A 96 -13.02 6.64 -0.54
CA ALA A 96 -11.87 7.35 0.06
C ALA A 96 -12.08 8.86 0.08
N ARG A 97 -12.57 9.47 -1.02
CA ARG A 97 -12.84 10.92 -1.09
C ARG A 97 -13.84 11.41 -0.06
N LYS A 98 -14.88 10.63 0.24
CA LYS A 98 -15.89 10.97 1.27
C LYS A 98 -15.31 11.03 2.69
N ARG A 99 -14.17 10.36 2.92
CA ARG A 99 -13.50 10.24 4.22
C ARG A 99 -12.23 11.09 4.33
N LEU A 100 -11.88 11.85 3.27
CA LEU A 100 -10.73 12.73 3.30
C LEU A 100 -10.88 13.75 4.43
N ASN A 101 -9.82 13.86 5.20
CA ASN A 101 -9.71 14.88 6.24
C ASN A 101 -8.92 16.08 5.68
N PRO A 102 -9.44 17.32 5.74
CA PRO A 102 -8.74 18.50 5.22
C PRO A 102 -7.35 18.74 5.85
N HIS A 103 -7.13 18.24 7.06
CA HIS A 103 -5.83 18.34 7.75
C HIS A 103 -4.79 17.35 7.21
N TRP A 104 -5.23 16.36 6.44
CA TRP A 104 -4.38 15.30 5.87
C TRP A 104 -4.68 15.15 4.39
N PRO A 105 -4.31 16.15 3.56
CA PRO A 105 -4.62 16.13 2.13
C PRO A 105 -3.94 14.93 1.46
N LEU A 106 -4.70 14.22 0.63
CA LEU A 106 -4.26 13.09 -0.18
C LEU A 106 -4.81 13.26 -1.58
N ASP A 107 -3.95 13.20 -2.59
CA ASP A 107 -4.39 13.23 -3.97
C ASP A 107 -4.89 11.85 -4.39
N LEU A 108 -6.18 11.77 -4.72
CA LEU A 108 -6.84 10.53 -5.12
C LEU A 108 -7.21 10.55 -6.60
N GLY A 109 -6.83 9.52 -7.33
CA GLY A 109 -7.12 9.37 -8.77
C GLY A 109 -7.65 8.00 -9.14
N VAL A 110 -8.60 7.97 -10.09
CA VAL A 110 -8.97 6.73 -10.78
C VAL A 110 -7.99 6.53 -11.93
N HIS A 111 -7.25 5.42 -11.93
CA HIS A 111 -6.31 5.10 -13.01
C HIS A 111 -6.07 3.61 -13.10
N ASP A 112 -6.19 3.06 -14.30
CA ASP A 112 -5.85 1.68 -14.62
C ASP A 112 -4.42 1.63 -15.17
N MET A 113 -3.52 0.99 -14.43
CA MET A 113 -2.11 0.81 -14.81
C MET A 113 -1.93 0.01 -16.11
N LEU A 114 -2.92 -0.75 -16.54
CA LEU A 114 -2.88 -1.47 -17.82
C LEU A 114 -3.24 -0.58 -19.01
N SER A 115 -3.84 0.59 -18.77
CA SER A 115 -4.17 1.56 -19.82
C SER A 115 -3.02 2.49 -20.20
N GLY A 116 -1.95 2.55 -19.38
CA GLY A 116 -0.78 3.39 -19.59
C GLY A 116 -0.18 3.91 -18.28
N PRO A 117 0.93 4.66 -18.35
CA PRO A 117 1.55 5.25 -17.16
C PRO A 117 0.65 6.34 -16.56
N PRO A 118 0.57 6.44 -15.23
CA PRO A 118 -0.11 7.53 -14.57
C PRO A 118 0.62 8.87 -14.81
N PRO A 119 -0.10 10.00 -14.80
CA PRO A 119 0.51 11.30 -14.99
C PRO A 119 1.48 11.65 -13.85
N GLY A 120 2.56 12.34 -14.18
CA GLY A 120 3.57 12.79 -13.21
C GLY A 120 4.86 12.00 -13.23
N GLN A 121 5.80 12.44 -12.40
CA GLN A 121 7.10 11.81 -12.20
C GLN A 121 7.38 11.69 -10.69
N TYR A 122 7.57 10.48 -10.22
CA TYR A 122 7.65 10.18 -8.80
C TYR A 122 9.07 9.78 -8.39
N GLU A 123 9.44 10.12 -7.17
CA GLU A 123 10.71 9.72 -6.55
C GLU A 123 10.62 8.32 -5.95
N ALA A 124 9.42 7.94 -5.55
CA ALA A 124 9.15 6.59 -5.09
C ALA A 124 7.75 6.15 -5.53
N ILE A 125 7.61 4.87 -5.81
CA ILE A 125 6.33 4.24 -6.11
C ILE A 125 6.19 3.03 -5.21
N PHE A 126 5.00 2.80 -4.66
CA PHE A 126 4.71 1.55 -3.98
C PHE A 126 3.37 0.96 -4.41
N SER A 127 3.30 -0.37 -4.36
CA SER A 127 2.11 -1.14 -4.70
C SER A 127 2.03 -2.34 -3.77
N LEU A 128 0.95 -2.43 -3.01
CA LEU A 128 0.71 -3.50 -2.03
C LEU A 128 -0.59 -4.23 -2.38
N ASP A 129 -0.54 -5.55 -2.40
CA ASP A 129 -1.72 -6.40 -2.66
C ASP A 129 -2.39 -6.10 -4.02
N VAL A 130 -1.59 -5.92 -5.09
CA VAL A 130 -2.06 -5.63 -6.46
C VAL A 130 -1.51 -6.62 -7.48
N LEU A 131 -0.21 -6.88 -7.48
CA LEU A 131 0.46 -7.66 -8.54
C LEU A 131 -0.08 -9.09 -8.65
N GLU A 132 -0.53 -9.68 -7.55
CA GLU A 132 -1.17 -10.99 -7.52
C GLU A 132 -2.50 -11.05 -8.28
N HIS A 133 -3.13 -9.90 -8.54
CA HIS A 133 -4.38 -9.78 -9.29
C HIS A 133 -4.15 -9.50 -10.79
N ILE A 134 -2.93 -9.15 -11.19
CA ILE A 134 -2.58 -8.88 -12.58
C ILE A 134 -2.30 -10.20 -13.29
N GLN A 135 -2.95 -10.44 -14.44
CA GLN A 135 -2.70 -11.66 -15.22
C GLN A 135 -1.22 -11.75 -15.60
N PRO A 136 -0.60 -12.94 -15.60
CA PRO A 136 0.82 -13.11 -15.91
C PRO A 136 1.23 -12.49 -17.26
N GLU A 137 0.35 -12.51 -18.26
CA GLU A 137 0.58 -11.97 -19.60
C GLU A 137 0.61 -10.43 -19.62
N GLN A 138 0.05 -9.78 -18.60
CA GLN A 138 -0.04 -8.32 -18.45
C GLN A 138 0.95 -7.77 -17.42
N GLU A 139 1.67 -8.64 -16.72
CA GLU A 139 2.58 -8.28 -15.63
C GLU A 139 3.68 -7.32 -16.08
N ASP A 140 4.31 -7.60 -17.23
CA ASP A 140 5.37 -6.75 -17.78
C ASP A 140 4.84 -5.35 -18.15
N LEU A 141 3.66 -5.27 -18.78
CA LEU A 141 3.00 -4.01 -19.10
C LEU A 141 2.70 -3.18 -17.84
N PHE A 142 2.17 -3.81 -16.80
CA PHE A 142 1.89 -3.17 -15.51
C PHE A 142 3.17 -2.57 -14.92
N ILE A 143 4.26 -3.35 -14.87
CA ILE A 143 5.55 -2.90 -14.33
C ILE A 143 6.13 -1.78 -15.19
N GLN A 144 6.12 -1.90 -16.51
CA GLN A 144 6.66 -0.87 -17.42
C GLN A 144 5.91 0.46 -17.28
N ASN A 145 4.58 0.45 -17.18
CA ASN A 145 3.78 1.64 -16.96
C ASN A 145 4.10 2.31 -15.62
N MET A 146 4.30 1.52 -14.55
CA MET A 146 4.74 2.03 -13.26
C MET A 146 6.14 2.69 -13.38
N LEU A 147 7.08 2.02 -14.05
CA LEU A 147 8.46 2.51 -14.22
C LEU A 147 8.55 3.74 -15.13
N ALA A 148 7.63 3.92 -16.08
CA ALA A 148 7.57 5.11 -16.92
C ALA A 148 7.30 6.40 -16.11
N SER A 149 6.60 6.28 -14.98
CA SER A 149 6.33 7.38 -14.05
C SER A 149 7.36 7.51 -12.93
N LEU A 150 8.37 6.61 -12.88
CA LEU A 150 9.42 6.65 -11.87
C LEU A 150 10.63 7.45 -12.38
N LYS A 151 11.10 8.42 -11.59
CA LYS A 151 12.37 9.11 -11.85
C LYS A 151 13.55 8.12 -11.93
N ASN A 152 14.61 8.47 -12.66
CA ASN A 152 15.76 7.57 -12.84
C ASN A 152 16.43 7.15 -11.52
N SER A 153 16.49 8.04 -10.53
CA SER A 153 16.99 7.75 -9.19
C SER A 153 15.92 7.22 -8.23
N GLY A 154 14.72 6.95 -8.74
CA GLY A 154 13.59 6.57 -7.92
C GLY A 154 13.68 5.14 -7.39
N VAL A 155 12.85 4.84 -6.40
CA VAL A 155 12.74 3.53 -5.76
C VAL A 155 11.33 2.97 -5.90
N VAL A 156 11.23 1.65 -5.90
CA VAL A 156 9.94 0.94 -5.93
C VAL A 156 9.84 0.01 -4.73
N ILE A 157 8.68 -0.01 -4.08
CA ILE A 157 8.31 -1.04 -3.11
C ILE A 157 7.11 -1.81 -3.66
N VAL A 158 7.23 -3.13 -3.69
CA VAL A 158 6.11 -4.02 -4.06
C VAL A 158 5.89 -5.02 -2.94
N GLY A 159 4.63 -5.25 -2.59
CA GLY A 159 4.24 -6.26 -1.61
C GLY A 159 3.11 -7.13 -2.15
N MET A 160 3.19 -8.45 -1.90
CA MET A 160 2.17 -9.41 -2.28
C MET A 160 2.19 -10.66 -1.41
N PRO A 161 1.07 -11.40 -1.30
CA PRO A 161 1.06 -12.72 -0.68
C PRO A 161 2.02 -13.68 -1.39
N SER A 162 2.72 -14.53 -0.63
CA SER A 162 3.55 -15.58 -1.23
C SER A 162 2.69 -16.67 -1.87
N ILE A 163 3.20 -17.36 -2.87
CA ILE A 163 2.50 -18.51 -3.46
C ILE A 163 2.37 -19.64 -2.45
N GLU A 164 3.35 -19.78 -1.56
CA GLU A 164 3.36 -20.80 -0.50
C GLU A 164 2.21 -20.60 0.50
N SER A 165 1.80 -19.35 0.72
CA SER A 165 0.70 -19.03 1.64
C SER A 165 -0.70 -19.32 1.05
N GLN A 166 -0.82 -19.52 -0.27
CA GLN A 166 -2.11 -19.64 -0.93
C GLN A 166 -2.90 -20.89 -0.50
N VAL A 167 -2.24 -21.90 0.06
CA VAL A 167 -2.94 -23.05 0.65
C VAL A 167 -3.85 -22.66 1.81
N TYR A 168 -3.54 -21.57 2.52
CA TYR A 168 -4.27 -21.03 3.67
C TYR A 168 -5.20 -19.86 3.29
N ALA A 169 -5.15 -19.38 2.04
CA ALA A 169 -5.95 -18.25 1.59
C ALA A 169 -7.45 -18.59 1.58
N SER A 170 -8.28 -17.57 1.78
CA SER A 170 -9.73 -17.70 1.69
C SER A 170 -10.16 -18.09 0.26
N PRO A 171 -11.35 -18.66 0.07
CA PRO A 171 -11.87 -18.93 -1.27
C PRO A 171 -11.92 -17.67 -2.15
N GLN A 172 -12.26 -16.53 -1.59
CA GLN A 172 -12.29 -15.25 -2.29
C GLN A 172 -10.89 -14.82 -2.74
N SER A 173 -9.90 -14.89 -1.85
CA SER A 173 -8.50 -14.60 -2.19
C SER A 173 -7.99 -15.54 -3.28
N LYS A 174 -8.24 -16.85 -3.16
CA LYS A 174 -7.85 -17.83 -4.19
C LYS A 174 -8.45 -17.54 -5.56
N ALA A 175 -9.66 -17.03 -5.62
CA ALA A 175 -10.30 -16.67 -6.89
C ALA A 175 -9.66 -15.43 -7.55
N GLY A 176 -9.15 -14.48 -6.74
CA GLY A 176 -8.54 -13.24 -7.24
C GLY A 176 -7.02 -13.31 -7.41
N HIS A 177 -6.34 -14.22 -6.71
CA HIS A 177 -4.88 -14.32 -6.73
C HIS A 177 -4.41 -15.20 -7.89
N VAL A 178 -4.27 -14.61 -9.06
CA VAL A 178 -3.92 -15.32 -10.31
C VAL A 178 -2.40 -15.35 -10.56
N ASN A 179 -1.62 -14.56 -9.85
CA ASN A 179 -0.19 -14.34 -10.13
C ASN A 179 0.71 -14.27 -8.89
N CYS A 180 0.41 -15.02 -7.83
CA CYS A 180 1.30 -15.10 -6.68
C CYS A 180 2.66 -15.73 -7.05
N LYS A 181 3.72 -15.30 -6.36
CA LYS A 181 5.10 -15.72 -6.64
C LYS A 181 5.78 -16.30 -5.41
N THR A 182 6.82 -17.11 -5.63
CA THR A 182 7.83 -17.39 -4.59
C THR A 182 8.68 -16.15 -4.34
N GLY A 183 9.33 -16.05 -3.18
CA GLY A 183 10.23 -14.93 -2.89
C GLY A 183 11.35 -14.78 -3.92
N THR A 184 11.95 -15.90 -4.36
CA THR A 184 12.99 -15.91 -5.40
C THR A 184 12.45 -15.52 -6.76
N GLY A 185 11.24 -15.96 -7.10
CA GLY A 185 10.58 -15.61 -8.37
C GLY A 185 10.26 -14.11 -8.45
N LEU A 186 9.68 -13.54 -7.37
CA LEU A 186 9.39 -12.11 -7.29
C LEU A 186 10.67 -11.27 -7.37
N LYS A 187 11.73 -11.67 -6.66
CA LYS A 187 13.03 -10.99 -6.75
C LYS A 187 13.62 -11.06 -8.15
N ALA A 188 13.62 -12.22 -8.81
CA ALA A 188 14.15 -12.40 -10.15
C ALA A 188 13.38 -11.54 -11.19
N LEU A 189 12.07 -11.41 -11.04
CA LEU A 189 11.25 -10.54 -11.88
C LEU A 189 11.74 -9.09 -11.81
N PHE A 190 11.87 -8.52 -10.61
CA PHE A 190 12.27 -7.12 -10.45
C PHE A 190 13.76 -6.87 -10.72
N GLN A 191 14.61 -7.90 -10.66
CA GLN A 191 16.00 -7.83 -11.10
C GLN A 191 16.16 -7.58 -12.60
N GLN A 192 15.13 -7.75 -13.41
CA GLN A 192 15.14 -7.37 -14.82
C GLN A 192 15.17 -5.84 -14.97
N TYR A 193 14.58 -5.10 -14.04
CA TYR A 193 14.39 -3.65 -14.10
C TYR A 193 15.29 -2.84 -13.16
N PHE A 194 15.82 -3.48 -12.11
CA PHE A 194 16.63 -2.81 -11.08
C PHE A 194 17.93 -3.56 -10.81
N ASP A 195 19.00 -2.81 -10.51
CA ASP A 195 20.29 -3.40 -10.12
C ASP A 195 20.25 -3.94 -8.70
N ASN A 196 19.54 -3.28 -7.80
CA ASN A 196 19.47 -3.64 -6.38
C ASN A 196 18.03 -3.98 -6.00
N VAL A 197 17.78 -5.24 -5.66
CA VAL A 197 16.47 -5.75 -5.24
C VAL A 197 16.63 -6.45 -3.90
N PHE A 198 16.06 -5.85 -2.86
CA PHE A 198 16.08 -6.36 -1.49
C PHE A 198 14.75 -7.04 -1.18
N LEU A 199 14.83 -8.33 -0.81
CA LEU A 199 13.65 -9.14 -0.48
C LEU A 199 13.49 -9.23 1.03
N PHE A 200 12.29 -8.95 1.49
CA PHE A 200 11.83 -9.12 2.87
C PHE A 200 10.67 -10.10 2.91
N SER A 201 10.59 -10.79 4.01
CA SER A 201 9.51 -11.71 4.37
C SER A 201 8.65 -11.09 5.45
N MET A 202 7.38 -11.48 5.52
CA MET A 202 6.50 -11.07 6.60
C MET A 202 5.69 -12.25 7.11
N ASN A 203 5.64 -12.38 8.43
CA ASN A 203 4.74 -13.27 9.16
C ASN A 203 3.99 -12.45 10.19
N ASP A 204 2.66 -12.54 10.17
CA ASP A 204 1.78 -11.66 10.92
C ASP A 204 2.13 -10.17 10.67
N GLU A 205 2.43 -9.38 11.70
CA GLU A 205 2.87 -7.99 11.58
C GLU A 205 4.40 -7.82 11.54
N VAL A 206 5.17 -8.91 11.59
CA VAL A 206 6.64 -8.88 11.67
C VAL A 206 7.27 -9.02 10.30
N ILE A 207 8.03 -7.99 9.90
CA ILE A 207 8.82 -8.00 8.66
C ILE A 207 10.26 -8.38 9.01
N HIS A 208 10.84 -9.33 8.26
CA HIS A 208 12.15 -9.92 8.51
C HIS A 208 12.84 -10.37 7.22
N THR A 209 14.05 -10.88 7.31
CA THR A 209 14.84 -11.44 6.19
C THR A 209 15.00 -12.96 6.31
N GLY A 210 14.06 -13.64 6.96
CA GLY A 210 14.10 -15.07 7.18
C GLY A 210 13.79 -15.90 5.93
N PHE A 211 13.64 -17.21 6.13
CA PHE A 211 13.40 -18.18 5.07
C PHE A 211 12.07 -17.94 4.36
N THR A 212 12.12 -17.44 3.13
CA THR A 212 10.94 -16.97 2.37
C THR A 212 9.87 -18.03 2.11
N PRO A 213 10.17 -19.33 1.92
CA PRO A 213 9.12 -20.34 1.75
C PRO A 213 8.21 -20.54 2.98
N MET A 214 8.59 -20.02 4.14
CA MET A 214 7.73 -20.04 5.33
C MET A 214 6.97 -18.74 5.56
N SER A 215 7.11 -17.78 4.65
CA SER A 215 6.49 -16.46 4.78
C SER A 215 5.13 -16.44 4.11
N HIS A 216 4.16 -15.75 4.69
CA HIS A 216 2.87 -15.59 4.03
C HIS A 216 2.77 -14.31 3.18
N TYR A 217 3.70 -13.40 3.34
CA TYR A 217 3.75 -12.17 2.55
C TYR A 217 5.19 -11.79 2.20
N LEU A 218 5.39 -11.23 1.03
CA LEU A 218 6.68 -10.83 0.48
C LEU A 218 6.68 -9.32 0.24
N LEU A 219 7.82 -8.67 0.53
CA LEU A 219 8.03 -7.27 0.22
C LEU A 219 9.37 -7.12 -0.53
N LEU A 220 9.38 -6.34 -1.58
CA LEU A 220 10.59 -5.90 -2.27
C LEU A 220 10.82 -4.41 -2.06
N LEU A 221 12.09 -4.04 -1.88
CA LEU A 221 12.59 -2.68 -2.07
C LEU A 221 13.58 -2.72 -3.23
N CYS A 222 13.29 -1.96 -4.29
CA CYS A 222 14.03 -1.93 -5.54
C CYS A 222 14.66 -0.56 -5.76
N CYS A 223 15.97 -0.51 -5.99
CA CYS A 223 16.74 0.72 -6.20
C CYS A 223 17.62 0.61 -7.45
N SER A 224 18.05 1.74 -7.97
CA SER A 224 18.89 1.83 -9.17
C SER A 224 18.19 1.24 -10.39
N LYS A 225 17.16 1.94 -10.87
CA LYS A 225 16.43 1.59 -12.09
C LYS A 225 17.40 1.44 -13.26
N LYS A 226 17.35 0.31 -13.95
CA LYS A 226 18.16 0.06 -15.16
C LYS A 226 17.70 0.96 -16.29
N GLN A 227 18.64 1.43 -17.11
CA GLN A 227 18.31 2.05 -18.37
C GLN A 227 17.96 0.92 -19.36
N ILE A 228 16.69 0.85 -19.72
CA ILE A 228 16.23 -0.08 -20.76
C ILE A 228 16.54 0.63 -22.10
N HIS A 229 17.47 0.06 -22.85
CA HIS A 229 17.86 0.56 -24.19
C HIS A 229 16.91 0.03 -25.25
#